data_b4adbb2cb7a8843e79159ca9191311cb
#
_entry.id   b4adbb2cb7a8843e79159ca9191311cb
#
_cell.length_a   1.000
_cell.length_b   1.000
_cell.length_c   1.000
_cell.angle_alpha   90.00
_cell.angle_beta   90.00
_cell.angle_gamma   90.00
#
_symmetry.space_group_name_H-M   'P 1'
#
loop_
_entity.id
_entity.type
_entity.pdbx_description
1 polymer ?
#
loop_
_entity_poly.entity_id
_entity_poly.type
_entity_poly.pdbx_seq_one_letter_code
_entity_poly.pdbx_strand_id
1 'polypeptide(L)'
;MTWVGDIACIRTWEGFACLATVAGCCTKKVVGYAMADHMRTSLVCDAIDMVVRNFPHKEGETIFHSDRGCQYTSDVFAQHLKSYGIVASVGRTGVCWDNAWAESVGATLKKERVYQMVYPTRVKSIRDVASWIELEHTITNDSTHPWDTAPLTRSRRSTAAQDKQPETRLSPLSTKHQAVQRS
;
A
#
# COMPACT_ATOMS: atom_id res chain seq x y z
N MET A 1 -4.03 12.43 -17.01
CA MET A 1 -3.97 10.94 -16.95
C MET A 1 -4.69 10.49 -15.70
N THR A 2 -5.42 9.35 -15.72
CA THR A 2 -6.14 8.88 -14.52
C THR A 2 -5.70 7.48 -14.18
N TRP A 3 -5.28 7.30 -12.93
CA TRP A 3 -4.97 6.02 -12.30
C TRP A 3 -6.01 5.69 -11.24
N VAL A 4 -6.26 4.41 -11.04
CA VAL A 4 -7.14 3.91 -9.97
C VAL A 4 -6.38 2.91 -9.11
N GLY A 5 -6.64 2.94 -7.82
CA GLY A 5 -5.99 2.06 -6.85
C GLY A 5 -6.97 1.19 -6.09
N ASP A 6 -6.54 -0.04 -5.79
CA ASP A 6 -7.26 -0.99 -4.92
C ASP A 6 -6.30 -1.87 -4.14
N ILE A 7 -6.77 -2.43 -3.02
CA ILE A 7 -6.02 -3.38 -2.20
C ILE A 7 -6.76 -4.72 -2.16
N ALA A 8 -6.07 -5.77 -2.56
CA ALA A 8 -6.56 -7.14 -2.45
C ALA A 8 -5.72 -7.94 -1.44
N CYS A 9 -6.36 -8.81 -0.64
CA CYS A 9 -5.66 -9.72 0.25
C CYS A 9 -5.79 -11.16 -0.24
N ILE A 10 -4.67 -11.87 -0.20
CA ILE A 10 -4.49 -13.25 -0.64
C ILE A 10 -4.19 -14.10 0.61
N ARG A 11 -5.00 -15.12 0.83
CA ARG A 11 -4.82 -16.01 1.97
C ARG A 11 -3.69 -17.00 1.71
N THR A 12 -2.80 -17.15 2.68
CA THR A 12 -1.75 -18.17 2.71
C THR A 12 -1.79 -18.92 4.04
N TRP A 13 -1.07 -20.01 4.18
CA TRP A 13 -0.99 -20.70 5.48
C TRP A 13 -0.22 -19.89 6.53
N GLU A 14 0.63 -18.97 6.10
CA GLU A 14 1.37 -18.05 6.99
C GLU A 14 0.58 -16.76 7.32
N GLY A 15 -0.68 -16.65 6.91
CA GLY A 15 -1.52 -15.46 7.05
C GLY A 15 -1.79 -14.79 5.70
N PHE A 16 -2.03 -13.49 5.69
CA PHE A 16 -2.34 -12.77 4.46
C PHE A 16 -1.09 -12.19 3.79
N ALA A 17 -1.07 -12.24 2.46
CA ALA A 17 -0.26 -11.39 1.62
C ALA A 17 -1.18 -10.33 0.99
N CYS A 18 -0.85 -9.06 1.14
CA CYS A 18 -1.65 -7.95 0.65
C CYS A 18 -1.01 -7.37 -0.61
N LEU A 19 -1.82 -7.11 -1.60
CA LEU A 19 -1.45 -6.53 -2.88
C LEU A 19 -2.14 -5.18 -3.03
N ALA A 20 -1.38 -4.10 -3.20
CA ALA A 20 -1.89 -2.84 -3.71
C ALA A 20 -1.62 -2.77 -5.21
N THR A 21 -2.63 -2.47 -5.99
CA THR A 21 -2.54 -2.29 -7.44
C THR A 21 -2.85 -0.86 -7.84
N VAL A 22 -2.17 -0.39 -8.86
CA VAL A 22 -2.49 0.86 -9.57
C VAL A 22 -2.74 0.50 -11.02
N ALA A 23 -3.91 0.84 -11.53
CA ALA A 23 -4.31 0.57 -12.89
C ALA A 23 -4.59 1.86 -13.67
N GLY A 24 -4.23 1.90 -14.94
CA GLY A 24 -4.52 3.01 -15.82
C GLY A 24 -5.95 2.94 -16.35
N CYS A 25 -6.75 3.99 -16.15
CA CYS A 25 -8.14 4.02 -16.63
C CYS A 25 -8.26 3.88 -18.15
N CYS A 26 -7.33 4.46 -18.90
CA CYS A 26 -7.36 4.42 -20.38
C CYS A 26 -6.88 3.08 -20.93
N THR A 27 -5.81 2.56 -20.36
CA THR A 27 -5.13 1.35 -20.86
C THR A 27 -5.75 0.06 -20.35
N LYS A 28 -6.49 0.16 -19.25
CA LYS A 28 -7.07 -1.00 -18.58
C LYS A 28 -6.02 -2.04 -18.11
N LYS A 29 -4.81 -1.60 -17.85
CA LYS A 29 -3.71 -2.45 -17.40
C LYS A 29 -3.15 -1.98 -16.06
N VAL A 30 -2.55 -2.90 -15.33
CA VAL A 30 -1.81 -2.58 -14.11
C VAL A 30 -0.53 -1.85 -14.50
N VAL A 31 -0.37 -0.63 -13.98
CA VAL A 31 0.80 0.23 -14.23
C VAL A 31 1.77 0.24 -13.05
N GLY A 32 1.34 -0.24 -11.90
CA GLY A 32 2.19 -0.43 -10.73
C GLY A 32 1.51 -1.28 -9.68
N TYR A 33 2.31 -1.92 -8.85
CA TYR A 33 1.83 -2.70 -7.72
C TYR A 33 2.87 -2.81 -6.62
N ALA A 34 2.43 -3.16 -5.43
CA ALA A 34 3.31 -3.55 -4.32
C ALA A 34 2.66 -4.66 -3.51
N MET A 35 3.49 -5.50 -2.87
CA MET A 35 3.01 -6.58 -2.03
C MET A 35 3.71 -6.57 -0.67
N ALA A 36 2.94 -6.82 0.40
CA ALA A 36 3.45 -6.93 1.76
C ALA A 36 2.62 -7.92 2.58
N ASP A 37 3.09 -8.19 3.81
CA ASP A 37 2.35 -8.98 4.81
C ASP A 37 1.36 -8.15 5.64
N HIS A 38 1.15 -6.89 5.26
CA HIS A 38 0.31 -5.92 5.96
C HIS A 38 -0.41 -4.98 4.99
N MET A 39 -1.50 -4.35 5.45
CA MET A 39 -2.26 -3.32 4.72
C MET A 39 -2.01 -1.91 5.28
N ARG A 40 -0.76 -1.52 5.51
CA ARG A 40 -0.44 -0.17 5.96
C ARG A 40 -0.37 0.79 4.77
N THR A 41 -0.43 2.09 5.06
CA THR A 41 -0.30 3.16 4.04
C THR A 41 1.00 3.04 3.22
N SER A 42 2.10 2.53 3.81
CA SER A 42 3.35 2.29 3.09
C SER A 42 3.18 1.37 1.88
N LEU A 43 2.28 0.39 1.93
CA LEU A 43 2.02 -0.51 0.83
C LEU A 43 1.48 0.23 -0.41
N VAL A 44 0.56 1.16 -0.21
CA VAL A 44 0.01 1.95 -1.32
C VAL A 44 0.99 3.01 -1.82
N CYS A 45 1.83 3.55 -0.94
CA CYS A 45 2.93 4.44 -1.34
C CYS A 45 3.95 3.70 -2.22
N ASP A 46 4.36 2.48 -1.84
CA ASP A 46 5.29 1.66 -2.63
C ASP A 46 4.74 1.36 -4.04
N ALA A 47 3.42 1.13 -4.15
CA ALA A 47 2.77 0.93 -5.45
C ALA A 47 2.82 2.22 -6.32
N ILE A 48 2.60 3.39 -5.74
CA ILE A 48 2.73 4.69 -6.43
C ILE A 48 4.19 4.93 -6.85
N ASP A 49 5.16 4.66 -5.97
CA ASP A 49 6.58 4.81 -6.29
C ASP A 49 6.99 3.96 -7.51
N MET A 50 6.42 2.75 -7.62
CA MET A 50 6.63 1.90 -8.79
C MET A 50 6.09 2.55 -10.06
N VAL A 51 4.86 3.08 -10.01
CA VAL A 51 4.26 3.76 -11.19
C VAL A 51 5.09 4.95 -11.62
N VAL A 52 5.42 5.83 -10.69
CA VAL A 52 6.15 7.08 -10.96
C VAL A 52 7.53 6.81 -11.57
N ARG A 53 8.21 5.73 -11.12
CA ARG A 53 9.50 5.34 -11.69
C ARG A 53 9.41 4.81 -13.12
N ASN A 54 8.32 4.14 -13.45
CA ASN A 54 8.22 3.38 -14.71
C ASN A 54 7.40 4.10 -15.78
N PHE A 55 6.55 5.05 -15.39
CA PHE A 55 5.65 5.72 -16.31
C PHE A 55 5.75 7.23 -16.18
N PRO A 56 5.90 7.95 -17.30
CA PRO A 56 5.86 9.40 -17.28
C PRO A 56 4.48 9.87 -16.82
N HIS A 57 4.49 10.85 -15.93
CA HIS A 57 3.27 11.49 -15.44
C HIS A 57 3.46 13.02 -15.50
N LYS A 58 2.34 13.75 -15.49
CA LYS A 58 2.35 15.21 -15.52
C LYS A 58 1.87 15.72 -14.18
N GLU A 59 2.70 16.56 -13.55
CA GLU A 59 2.34 17.25 -12.31
C GLU A 59 1.07 18.08 -12.49
N GLY A 60 0.15 18.01 -11.55
CA GLY A 60 -1.12 18.73 -11.58
C GLY A 60 -2.17 18.20 -12.56
N GLU A 61 -1.80 17.38 -13.54
CA GLU A 61 -2.74 16.81 -14.53
C GLU A 61 -3.02 15.32 -14.30
N THR A 62 -2.19 14.65 -13.51
CA THR A 62 -2.38 13.22 -13.18
C THR A 62 -3.26 13.08 -11.96
N ILE A 63 -4.34 12.29 -12.10
CA ILE A 63 -5.31 12.04 -11.05
C ILE A 63 -5.16 10.60 -10.57
N PHE A 64 -5.06 10.39 -9.26
CA PHE A 64 -5.16 9.09 -8.64
C PHE A 64 -6.49 8.97 -7.91
N HIS A 65 -7.31 8.00 -8.34
CA HIS A 65 -8.61 7.74 -7.76
C HIS A 65 -8.60 6.44 -6.95
N SER A 66 -9.25 6.44 -5.80
CA SER A 66 -9.38 5.26 -4.93
C SER A 66 -10.72 5.29 -4.18
N ASP A 67 -11.02 4.19 -3.51
CA ASP A 67 -12.08 4.14 -2.51
C ASP A 67 -11.72 4.98 -1.26
N ARG A 68 -12.57 4.94 -0.24
CA ARG A 68 -12.35 5.59 1.06
C ARG A 68 -11.62 4.71 2.08
N GLY A 69 -10.85 3.75 1.64
CA GLY A 69 -10.01 2.98 2.55
C GLY A 69 -9.11 3.87 3.40
N CYS A 70 -8.90 3.50 4.66
CA CYS A 70 -8.11 4.31 5.60
C CYS A 70 -6.67 4.54 5.12
N GLN A 71 -6.14 3.66 4.29
CA GLN A 71 -4.82 3.80 3.67
C GLN A 71 -4.78 4.99 2.71
N TYR A 72 -5.82 5.11 1.87
CA TYR A 72 -5.93 6.14 0.84
C TYR A 72 -6.36 7.51 1.37
N THR A 73 -7.07 7.52 2.51
CA THR A 73 -7.53 8.77 3.16
C THR A 73 -6.55 9.29 4.22
N SER A 74 -5.41 8.62 4.41
CA SER A 74 -4.40 9.05 5.37
C SER A 74 -3.63 10.27 4.89
N ASP A 75 -3.23 11.15 5.83
CA ASP A 75 -2.39 12.32 5.54
C ASP A 75 -1.06 11.94 4.93
N VAL A 76 -0.49 10.80 5.35
CA VAL A 76 0.77 10.28 4.81
C VAL A 76 0.63 10.00 3.31
N PHE A 77 -0.45 9.35 2.88
CA PHE A 77 -0.68 9.08 1.47
C PHE A 77 -0.97 10.36 0.67
N ALA A 78 -1.76 11.28 1.24
CA ALA A 78 -2.04 12.57 0.61
C ALA A 78 -0.76 13.38 0.38
N GLN A 79 0.14 13.44 1.37
CA GLN A 79 1.44 14.08 1.24
C GLN A 79 2.34 13.38 0.21
N HIS A 80 2.30 12.05 0.18
CA HIS A 80 3.06 11.25 -0.78
C HIS A 80 2.63 11.54 -2.23
N LEU A 81 1.33 11.54 -2.53
CA LEU A 81 0.82 11.93 -3.85
C LEU A 81 1.20 13.36 -4.21
N LYS A 82 1.08 14.29 -3.25
CA LYS A 82 1.44 15.69 -3.44
C LYS A 82 2.93 15.87 -3.78
N SER A 83 3.82 15.07 -3.22
CA SER A 83 5.26 15.13 -3.52
C SER A 83 5.59 14.80 -4.97
N TYR A 84 4.69 14.08 -5.66
CA TYR A 84 4.77 13.79 -7.09
C TYR A 84 3.85 14.68 -7.95
N GLY A 85 3.20 15.69 -7.36
CA GLY A 85 2.23 16.52 -8.06
C GLY A 85 0.99 15.78 -8.56
N ILE A 86 0.66 14.63 -7.94
CA ILE A 86 -0.50 13.80 -8.30
C ILE A 86 -1.72 14.29 -7.52
N VAL A 87 -2.83 14.52 -8.23
CA VAL A 87 -4.09 14.98 -7.63
C VAL A 87 -4.85 13.77 -7.06
N ALA A 88 -5.12 13.79 -5.76
CA ALA A 88 -5.92 12.76 -5.12
C ALA A 88 -7.42 12.96 -5.43
N SER A 89 -8.10 11.87 -5.77
CA SER A 89 -9.56 11.81 -5.94
C SER A 89 -10.10 10.61 -5.18
N VAL A 90 -11.07 10.84 -4.31
CA VAL A 90 -11.64 9.77 -3.47
C VAL A 90 -13.11 9.59 -3.86
N GLY A 91 -13.52 8.34 -4.06
CA GLY A 91 -14.88 7.96 -4.42
C GLY A 91 -15.92 8.50 -3.43
N ARG A 92 -17.14 8.76 -3.91
CA ARG A 92 -18.26 9.21 -3.08
C ARG A 92 -18.73 8.08 -2.17
N THR A 93 -19.19 8.43 -0.98
CA THR A 93 -19.74 7.42 -0.04
C THR A 93 -20.96 6.74 -0.66
N GLY A 94 -20.92 5.40 -0.72
CA GLY A 94 -22.03 4.59 -1.24
C GLY A 94 -22.16 4.52 -2.76
N VAL A 95 -21.18 5.01 -3.52
CA VAL A 95 -21.15 4.91 -4.99
C VAL A 95 -20.06 3.93 -5.42
N CYS A 96 -20.46 2.67 -5.63
CA CYS A 96 -19.53 1.60 -5.99
C CYS A 96 -19.00 1.68 -7.45
N TRP A 97 -19.62 2.47 -8.32
CA TRP A 97 -19.19 2.60 -9.73
C TRP A 97 -17.87 3.35 -9.89
N ASP A 98 -17.55 4.22 -8.93
CA ASP A 98 -16.39 5.10 -9.01
C ASP A 98 -15.06 4.29 -8.96
N ASN A 99 -15.05 3.09 -8.34
CA ASN A 99 -13.86 2.24 -8.23
C ASN A 99 -14.02 0.86 -8.91
N ALA A 100 -15.14 0.62 -9.60
CA ALA A 100 -15.48 -0.69 -10.19
C ALA A 100 -14.36 -1.25 -11.09
N TRP A 101 -13.60 -0.38 -11.75
CA TRP A 101 -12.48 -0.81 -12.58
C TRP A 101 -11.32 -1.37 -11.74
N ALA A 102 -10.90 -0.69 -10.69
CA ALA A 102 -9.83 -1.18 -9.82
C ALA A 102 -10.23 -2.51 -9.13
N GLU A 103 -11.48 -2.59 -8.66
CA GLU A 103 -12.05 -3.82 -8.08
C GLU A 103 -12.06 -4.97 -9.10
N SER A 104 -12.28 -4.69 -10.39
CA SER A 104 -12.30 -5.72 -11.44
C SER A 104 -10.93 -6.39 -11.61
N VAL A 105 -9.82 -5.67 -11.45
CA VAL A 105 -8.47 -6.23 -11.49
C VAL A 105 -8.29 -7.24 -10.36
N GLY A 106 -8.67 -6.87 -9.14
CA GLY A 106 -8.62 -7.77 -7.98
C GLY A 106 -9.53 -8.98 -8.13
N ALA A 107 -10.73 -8.81 -8.71
CA ALA A 107 -11.67 -9.91 -8.99
C ALA A 107 -11.11 -10.88 -10.04
N THR A 108 -10.53 -10.37 -11.11
CA THR A 108 -9.89 -11.16 -12.17
C THR A 108 -8.72 -11.97 -11.61
N LEU A 109 -7.82 -11.33 -10.87
CA LEU A 109 -6.72 -12.01 -10.18
C LEU A 109 -7.23 -13.15 -9.29
N LYS A 110 -8.24 -12.90 -8.47
CA LYS A 110 -8.81 -13.92 -7.58
C LYS A 110 -9.39 -15.09 -8.38
N LYS A 111 -10.14 -14.82 -9.43
CA LYS A 111 -10.80 -15.84 -10.26
C LYS A 111 -9.79 -16.65 -11.08
N GLU A 112 -8.84 -16.00 -11.72
CA GLU A 112 -7.93 -16.64 -12.65
C GLU A 112 -6.74 -17.31 -11.97
N ARG A 113 -6.34 -16.79 -10.80
CA ARG A 113 -5.12 -17.26 -10.14
C ARG A 113 -5.33 -17.70 -8.70
N VAL A 114 -5.79 -16.81 -7.83
CA VAL A 114 -5.81 -17.05 -6.38
C VAL A 114 -6.69 -18.22 -5.99
N TYR A 115 -7.87 -18.36 -6.60
CA TYR A 115 -8.79 -19.46 -6.29
C TYR A 115 -8.38 -20.79 -6.94
N GLN A 116 -7.46 -20.75 -7.88
CA GLN A 116 -6.92 -21.95 -8.54
C GLN A 116 -5.71 -22.53 -7.81
N MET A 117 -5.15 -21.81 -6.84
CA MET A 117 -3.88 -22.13 -6.21
C MET A 117 -4.01 -22.21 -4.69
N VAL A 118 -3.19 -23.07 -4.10
CA VAL A 118 -2.96 -23.09 -2.65
C VAL A 118 -1.59 -22.49 -2.38
N TYR A 119 -1.56 -21.49 -1.51
CA TYR A 119 -0.30 -20.80 -1.15
C TYR A 119 0.15 -21.20 0.25
N PRO A 120 1.14 -22.14 0.38
CA PRO A 120 1.71 -22.48 1.68
C PRO A 120 2.44 -21.29 2.32
N THR A 121 3.12 -20.47 1.51
CA THR A 121 3.91 -19.33 2.00
C THR A 121 3.52 -18.02 1.32
N ARG A 122 3.75 -16.90 2.02
CA ARG A 122 3.60 -15.56 1.43
C ARG A 122 4.55 -15.36 0.26
N VAL A 123 5.78 -15.86 0.34
CA VAL A 123 6.77 -15.76 -0.74
C VAL A 123 6.27 -16.41 -2.02
N LYS A 124 5.63 -17.60 -1.91
CA LYS A 124 5.06 -18.27 -3.09
C LYS A 124 3.92 -17.45 -3.69
N SER A 125 3.02 -16.89 -2.86
CA SER A 125 1.93 -16.07 -3.37
C SER A 125 2.43 -14.79 -4.02
N ILE A 126 3.43 -14.13 -3.45
CA ILE A 126 4.04 -12.91 -4.01
C ILE A 126 4.63 -13.19 -5.38
N ARG A 127 5.44 -14.22 -5.52
CA ARG A 127 6.07 -14.58 -6.80
C ARG A 127 5.05 -14.94 -7.88
N ASP A 128 4.05 -15.70 -7.50
CA ASP A 128 3.03 -16.15 -8.44
C ASP A 128 2.14 -15.01 -8.93
N VAL A 129 1.73 -14.12 -8.03
CA VAL A 129 0.93 -12.94 -8.36
C VAL A 129 1.73 -11.92 -9.15
N ALA A 130 2.98 -11.67 -8.78
CA ALA A 130 3.86 -10.80 -9.54
C ALA A 130 4.01 -11.30 -10.99
N SER A 131 4.29 -12.60 -11.17
CA SER A 131 4.39 -13.21 -12.50
C SER A 131 3.10 -13.06 -13.31
N TRP A 132 1.93 -13.26 -12.69
CA TRP A 132 0.64 -13.08 -13.36
C TRP A 132 0.41 -11.64 -13.82
N ILE A 133 0.74 -10.65 -12.96
CA ILE A 133 0.61 -9.23 -13.30
C ILE A 133 1.55 -8.89 -14.45
N GLU A 134 2.80 -9.30 -14.37
CA GLU A 134 3.84 -8.94 -15.34
C GLU A 134 3.59 -9.55 -16.72
N LEU A 135 3.13 -10.79 -16.78
CA LEU A 135 2.92 -11.48 -18.04
C LEU A 135 1.62 -11.08 -18.75
N GLU A 136 0.56 -10.83 -18.01
CA GLU A 136 -0.77 -10.74 -18.61
C GLU A 136 -1.41 -9.34 -18.48
N HIS A 137 -1.03 -8.56 -17.46
CA HIS A 137 -1.77 -7.35 -17.08
C HIS A 137 -0.95 -6.07 -17.02
N THR A 138 0.36 -6.12 -17.27
CA THR A 138 1.23 -4.93 -17.25
C THR A 138 1.36 -4.30 -18.63
N ILE A 139 1.43 -2.97 -18.68
CA ILE A 139 1.88 -2.26 -19.89
C ILE A 139 3.37 -2.44 -19.99
N THR A 140 3.82 -3.21 -20.97
CA THR A 140 5.21 -3.16 -21.38
C THR A 140 5.42 -1.87 -22.21
N ASN A 141 6.17 -0.91 -21.68
CA ASN A 141 6.76 0.10 -22.52
C ASN A 141 7.77 -0.62 -23.41
N ASP A 142 7.59 -0.54 -24.71
CA ASP A 142 8.31 -1.24 -25.77
C ASP A 142 9.75 -0.73 -25.93
N SER A 143 10.48 -0.53 -24.85
CA SER A 143 11.91 -0.27 -24.86
C SER A 143 12.52 -0.69 -23.53
N THR A 144 13.13 -1.89 -23.57
CA THR A 144 13.92 -2.49 -22.49
C THR A 144 13.16 -2.73 -21.19
N HIS A 145 12.87 -4.01 -20.91
CA HIS A 145 12.28 -4.44 -19.64
C HIS A 145 13.12 -3.91 -18.46
N PRO A 146 12.58 -2.99 -17.65
CA PRO A 146 13.28 -2.50 -16.46
C PRO A 146 13.46 -3.60 -15.38
N TRP A 147 12.85 -4.77 -15.59
CA TRP A 147 12.76 -5.86 -14.62
C TRP A 147 13.93 -6.84 -14.66
N ASP A 148 14.73 -6.83 -15.73
CA ASP A 148 15.91 -7.72 -15.84
C ASP A 148 17.05 -7.34 -14.88
N THR A 149 16.96 -6.17 -14.23
CA THR A 149 18.02 -5.68 -13.34
C THR A 149 17.56 -5.28 -11.94
N ALA A 150 16.25 -5.29 -11.63
CA ALA A 150 15.78 -4.98 -10.29
C ALA A 150 15.65 -6.28 -9.47
N PRO A 151 16.50 -6.51 -8.45
CA PRO A 151 16.19 -7.55 -7.48
C PRO A 151 14.82 -7.21 -6.86
N LEU A 152 13.94 -8.23 -6.75
CA LEU A 152 12.70 -8.13 -5.99
C LEU A 152 12.97 -7.29 -4.75
N THR A 153 12.44 -6.08 -4.70
CA THR A 153 12.72 -5.18 -3.59
C THR A 153 12.14 -5.81 -2.34
N ARG A 154 13.00 -6.53 -1.66
CA ARG A 154 12.83 -6.84 -0.26
C ARG A 154 12.49 -5.51 0.39
N SER A 155 11.25 -5.36 0.83
CA SER A 155 10.82 -4.22 1.64
C SER A 155 11.98 -3.88 2.57
N ARG A 156 12.62 -2.74 2.33
CA ARG A 156 13.66 -2.25 3.24
C ARG A 156 12.97 -2.17 4.58
N ARG A 157 13.40 -3.01 5.51
CA ARG A 157 13.06 -2.81 6.92
C ARG A 157 13.40 -1.36 7.20
N SER A 158 12.37 -0.54 7.30
CA SER A 158 12.45 0.77 7.91
C SER A 158 13.04 0.50 9.28
N THR A 159 14.27 0.92 9.48
CA THR A 159 14.91 0.94 10.78
C THR A 159 14.01 1.80 11.63
N ALA A 160 13.29 1.16 12.55
CA ALA A 160 12.43 1.84 13.51
C ALA A 160 13.28 2.90 14.19
N ALA A 161 12.94 4.15 13.95
CA ALA A 161 13.33 5.21 14.87
C ALA A 161 12.79 4.78 16.23
N GLN A 162 13.71 4.54 17.17
CA GLN A 162 13.40 4.27 18.54
C GLN A 162 12.62 5.46 19.08
N ASP A 163 11.31 5.30 19.24
CA ASP A 163 10.51 6.17 20.08
C ASP A 163 11.06 6.08 21.50
N LYS A 164 11.88 7.06 21.85
CA LYS A 164 12.27 7.32 23.23
C LYS A 164 11.00 7.79 23.93
N GLN A 165 10.39 6.89 24.68
CA GLN A 165 9.42 7.28 25.72
C GLN A 165 10.12 8.23 26.70
N PRO A 166 9.50 9.35 27.06
CA PRO A 166 10.01 10.18 28.14
C PRO A 166 9.86 9.43 29.45
N GLU A 167 10.97 9.15 30.12
CA GLU A 167 11.00 8.66 31.48
C GLU A 167 10.25 9.62 32.40
N THR A 168 9.12 9.19 32.91
CA THR A 168 8.42 9.87 33.97
C THR A 168 9.26 9.73 35.24
N ARG A 169 10.03 10.75 35.58
CA ARG A 169 10.69 10.86 36.87
C ARG A 169 9.62 10.91 37.97
N LEU A 170 9.46 9.81 38.68
CA LEU A 170 8.80 9.80 39.97
C LEU A 170 9.71 10.49 40.99
N SER A 171 9.32 11.65 41.45
CA SER A 171 9.93 12.33 42.58
C SER A 171 9.57 11.57 43.87
N PRO A 172 10.51 11.37 44.81
CA PRO A 172 10.23 10.69 46.05
C PRO A 172 9.36 11.58 46.96
N LEU A 173 8.24 11.05 47.42
CA LEU A 173 7.40 11.65 48.45
C LEU A 173 8.17 11.70 49.78
N SER A 174 8.44 12.92 50.23
CA SER A 174 8.98 13.26 51.54
C SER A 174 7.94 12.90 52.63
N THR A 175 8.32 11.92 53.43
CA THR A 175 7.58 11.56 54.66
C THR A 175 7.82 12.65 55.71
N LYS A 176 6.81 13.51 55.97
CA LYS A 176 6.77 14.30 57.18
C LYS A 176 5.83 13.66 58.21
N HIS A 177 6.41 13.06 59.21
CA HIS A 177 5.77 12.83 60.52
C HIS A 177 5.28 14.15 61.11
N GLN A 178 4.05 14.23 61.44
CA GLN A 178 3.59 15.13 62.48
C GLN A 178 2.71 14.34 63.45
N ALA A 179 3.23 14.23 64.65
CA ALA A 179 2.54 13.85 65.83
C ALA A 179 1.51 14.94 66.21
N VAL A 180 0.30 14.54 66.53
CA VAL A 180 -0.64 15.42 67.24
C VAL A 180 -1.08 14.75 68.52
N GLN A 181 -0.77 15.47 69.58
CA GLN A 181 -1.16 15.19 70.97
C GLN A 181 -2.66 15.38 71.18
N ARG A 182 -3.09 14.66 72.16
CA ARG A 182 -4.37 14.65 72.88
C ARG A 182 -4.88 16.06 73.29
N SER A 183 -6.12 16.27 73.16
CA SER A 183 -7.02 16.68 74.28
C SER A 183 -8.45 16.37 73.89
#